data_6e38ce1854823be806d943bf23d12306
#
_entry.id   6e38ce1854823be806d943bf23d12306
#
_cell.length_a   1.000
_cell.length_b   1.000
_cell.length_c   1.000
_cell.angle_alpha   90.00
_cell.angle_beta   90.00
_cell.angle_gamma   90.00
#
_symmetry.space_group_name_H-M   'P 1'
#
loop_
_entity.id
_entity.type
_entity.pdbx_description
1 polymer ?
#
loop_
_entity_poly.entity_id
_entity_poly.type
_entity_poly.pdbx_seq_one_letter_code
_entity_poly.pdbx_strand_id
1 'polypeptide(L)'
;MSPTLAERQKLRQDEIITAARRCFRASGFHAASMSQIASEAKLSVGQIYRYFSNKDAIIEEMIRRIIDSRIEEMQGKTLVEGMPQALAWRQTLNEDDDALMLEMSAEATRNPQVAAMLVEAEARMFANACTHLKKQFPHLSDEHIRCCVEITAVMMETARKGMWKASDEQLGELARLHTDLVKEFG
;
A
#
# COMPACT_ATOMS: atom_id res chain seq x y z
N MET A 1 -22.07 13.06 22.41
CA MET A 1 -22.94 12.62 21.28
C MET A 1 -22.70 11.13 21.07
N SER A 2 -23.76 10.32 20.99
CA SER A 2 -23.62 8.90 20.69
C SER A 2 -23.28 8.71 19.21
N PRO A 3 -22.37 7.77 18.86
CA PRO A 3 -21.99 7.55 17.48
C PRO A 3 -23.20 7.10 16.64
N THR A 4 -23.24 7.58 15.41
CA THR A 4 -24.27 7.20 14.41
C THR A 4 -24.16 5.71 14.07
N LEU A 5 -25.17 5.17 13.39
CA LEU A 5 -25.13 3.78 12.93
C LEU A 5 -23.95 3.52 12.00
N ALA A 6 -23.66 4.46 11.09
CA ALA A 6 -22.55 4.36 10.16
C ALA A 6 -21.18 4.38 10.87
N GLU A 7 -21.00 5.26 11.87
CA GLU A 7 -19.78 5.31 12.69
C GLU A 7 -19.58 4.01 13.48
N ARG A 8 -20.65 3.43 14.04
CA ARG A 8 -20.57 2.13 14.72
C ARG A 8 -20.19 1.00 13.78
N GLN A 9 -20.73 1.00 12.56
CA GLN A 9 -20.38 0.01 11.55
C GLN A 9 -18.91 0.13 11.16
N LYS A 10 -18.41 1.35 10.92
CA LYS A 10 -16.99 1.61 10.60
C LYS A 10 -16.09 1.15 11.74
N LEU A 11 -16.36 1.54 12.98
CA LEU A 11 -15.58 1.11 14.14
C LEU A 11 -15.51 -0.42 14.24
N ARG A 12 -16.62 -1.11 13.97
CA ARG A 12 -16.65 -2.57 14.03
C ARG A 12 -15.84 -3.21 12.90
N GLN A 13 -15.90 -2.65 11.69
CA GLN A 13 -15.03 -3.08 10.60
C GLN A 13 -13.55 -2.87 10.94
N ASP A 14 -13.20 -1.75 11.57
CA ASP A 14 -11.82 -1.43 11.98
C ASP A 14 -11.29 -2.44 13.01
N GLU A 15 -12.13 -2.85 13.97
CA GLU A 15 -11.78 -3.90 14.93
C GLU A 15 -11.54 -5.26 14.25
N ILE A 16 -12.38 -5.63 13.28
CA ILE A 16 -12.24 -6.88 12.53
C ILE A 16 -10.97 -6.85 11.67
N ILE A 17 -10.71 -5.75 10.96
CA ILE A 17 -9.50 -5.60 10.15
C ILE A 17 -8.25 -5.67 11.02
N THR A 18 -8.25 -5.02 12.18
CA THR A 18 -7.12 -5.08 13.12
C THR A 18 -6.87 -6.50 13.62
N ALA A 19 -7.90 -7.25 13.93
CA ALA A 19 -7.79 -8.66 14.33
C ALA A 19 -7.29 -9.55 13.18
N ALA A 20 -7.81 -9.33 11.96
CA ALA A 20 -7.39 -10.05 10.78
C ALA A 20 -5.90 -9.82 10.46
N ARG A 21 -5.41 -8.58 10.56
CA ARG A 21 -3.99 -8.25 10.39
C ARG A 21 -3.11 -9.08 11.32
N ARG A 22 -3.47 -9.20 12.60
CA ARG A 22 -2.73 -10.01 13.57
C ARG A 22 -2.74 -11.50 13.20
N CYS A 23 -3.91 -12.03 12.82
CA CYS A 23 -4.04 -13.43 12.41
C CYS A 23 -3.20 -13.73 11.17
N PHE A 24 -3.25 -12.87 10.16
CA PHE A 24 -2.50 -13.03 8.91
C PHE A 24 -0.99 -12.95 9.14
N ARG A 25 -0.54 -12.04 10.00
CA ARG A 25 0.89 -11.97 10.37
C ARG A 25 1.37 -13.17 11.15
N ALA A 26 0.53 -13.74 12.01
CA ALA A 26 0.89 -14.87 12.85
C ALA A 26 0.90 -16.21 12.10
N SER A 27 -0.01 -16.40 11.14
CA SER A 27 -0.30 -17.70 10.51
C SER A 27 -0.25 -17.69 8.99
N GLY A 28 -0.08 -16.52 8.36
CA GLY A 28 -0.26 -16.33 6.92
C GLY A 28 -1.73 -16.34 6.49
N PHE A 29 -1.99 -15.87 5.29
CA PHE A 29 -3.36 -15.80 4.75
C PHE A 29 -4.02 -17.17 4.62
N HIS A 30 -3.26 -18.16 4.19
CA HIS A 30 -3.82 -19.49 3.90
C HIS A 30 -4.33 -20.16 5.18
N ALA A 31 -3.55 -20.13 6.25
CA ALA A 31 -3.86 -20.83 7.50
C ALA A 31 -4.88 -20.08 8.37
N ALA A 32 -4.98 -18.74 8.24
CA ALA A 32 -5.94 -17.96 9.01
C ALA A 32 -7.37 -18.26 8.57
N SER A 33 -8.26 -18.43 9.55
CA SER A 33 -9.68 -18.71 9.34
C SER A 33 -10.59 -17.61 9.89
N MET A 34 -11.84 -17.54 9.37
CA MET A 34 -12.85 -16.61 9.87
C MET A 34 -13.13 -16.80 11.36
N SER A 35 -13.03 -18.03 11.88
CA SER A 35 -13.20 -18.32 13.30
C SER A 35 -12.06 -17.79 14.15
N GLN A 36 -10.81 -17.87 13.68
CA GLN A 36 -9.66 -17.28 14.37
C GLN A 36 -9.76 -15.75 14.41
N ILE A 37 -10.13 -15.13 13.27
CA ILE A 37 -10.34 -13.69 13.21
C ILE A 37 -11.46 -13.26 14.16
N ALA A 38 -12.57 -14.03 14.23
CA ALA A 38 -13.66 -13.79 15.17
C ALA A 38 -13.18 -13.83 16.62
N SER A 39 -12.44 -14.87 16.99
CA SER A 39 -11.88 -15.02 18.32
C SER A 39 -10.97 -13.86 18.69
N GLU A 40 -10.06 -13.46 17.79
CA GLU A 40 -9.14 -12.34 17.98
C GLU A 40 -9.90 -10.99 18.10
N ALA A 41 -10.96 -10.81 17.33
CA ALA A 41 -11.83 -9.63 17.40
C ALA A 41 -12.80 -9.64 18.58
N LYS A 42 -12.83 -10.72 19.39
CA LYS A 42 -13.79 -10.95 20.47
C LYS A 42 -15.24 -10.89 20.01
N LEU A 43 -15.50 -11.45 18.84
CA LEU A 43 -16.80 -11.53 18.20
C LEU A 43 -17.21 -12.98 17.94
N SER A 44 -18.51 -13.24 17.77
CA SER A 44 -18.95 -14.50 17.22
C SER A 44 -18.69 -14.55 15.70
N VAL A 45 -18.52 -15.75 15.16
CA VAL A 45 -18.35 -15.95 13.70
C VAL A 45 -19.52 -15.36 12.92
N GLY A 46 -20.77 -15.51 13.42
CA GLY A 46 -21.96 -14.91 12.81
C GLY A 46 -21.94 -13.37 12.80
N GLN A 47 -21.30 -12.75 13.79
CA GLN A 47 -21.13 -11.29 13.80
C GLN A 47 -20.16 -10.83 12.72
N ILE A 48 -19.04 -11.53 12.48
CA ILE A 48 -18.11 -11.18 11.41
C ILE A 48 -18.78 -11.26 10.04
N TYR A 49 -19.53 -12.32 9.76
CA TYR A 49 -20.24 -12.50 8.49
C TYR A 49 -21.26 -11.40 8.18
N ARG A 50 -21.66 -10.60 9.15
CA ARG A 50 -22.48 -9.39 8.92
C ARG A 50 -21.72 -8.23 8.29
N TYR A 51 -20.38 -8.23 8.38
CA TYR A 51 -19.51 -7.19 7.87
C TYR A 51 -18.69 -7.64 6.66
N PHE A 52 -18.26 -8.90 6.64
CA PHE A 52 -17.42 -9.47 5.59
C PHE A 52 -17.95 -10.87 5.22
N SER A 53 -18.28 -11.05 3.95
CA SER A 53 -18.86 -12.29 3.42
C SER A 53 -17.92 -13.49 3.50
N ASN A 54 -16.63 -13.26 3.44
CA ASN A 54 -15.58 -14.27 3.46
C ASN A 54 -14.24 -13.63 3.80
N LYS A 55 -13.18 -14.44 3.84
CA LYS A 55 -11.81 -14.00 4.11
C LYS A 55 -11.27 -13.08 3.00
N ASP A 56 -11.60 -13.35 1.74
CA ASP A 56 -11.14 -12.54 0.61
C ASP A 56 -11.69 -11.12 0.66
N ALA A 57 -12.94 -10.93 1.12
CA ALA A 57 -13.51 -9.60 1.36
C ALA A 57 -12.76 -8.81 2.47
N ILE A 58 -12.20 -9.49 3.47
CA ILE A 58 -11.33 -8.87 4.48
C ILE A 58 -10.00 -8.46 3.84
N ILE A 59 -9.41 -9.32 3.01
CA ILE A 59 -8.17 -9.06 2.29
C ILE A 59 -8.34 -7.83 1.37
N GLU A 60 -9.41 -7.79 0.60
CA GLU A 60 -9.74 -6.69 -0.31
C GLU A 60 -9.81 -5.35 0.44
N GLU A 61 -10.55 -5.32 1.55
CA GLU A 61 -10.66 -4.11 2.37
C GLU A 61 -9.31 -3.70 2.98
N MET A 62 -8.46 -4.65 3.36
CA MET A 62 -7.11 -4.37 3.85
C MET A 62 -6.24 -3.76 2.76
N ILE A 63 -6.21 -4.35 1.55
CA ILE A 63 -5.49 -3.81 0.40
C ILE A 63 -5.95 -2.39 0.12
N ARG A 64 -7.26 -2.19 0.03
CA ARG A 64 -7.87 -0.89 -0.22
C ARG A 64 -7.39 0.17 0.78
N ARG A 65 -7.42 -0.14 2.09
CA ARG A 65 -6.99 0.79 3.14
C ARG A 65 -5.50 1.11 3.07
N ILE A 66 -4.65 0.12 2.82
CA ILE A 66 -3.20 0.33 2.67
C ILE A 66 -2.93 1.27 1.48
N ILE A 67 -3.59 1.02 0.35
CA ILE A 67 -3.42 1.83 -0.85
C ILE A 67 -3.97 3.25 -0.67
N ASP A 68 -5.16 3.39 -0.06
CA ASP A 68 -5.75 4.70 0.23
C ASP A 68 -4.83 5.54 1.13
N SER A 69 -4.29 4.95 2.20
CA SER A 69 -3.31 5.60 3.08
C SER A 69 -2.05 6.04 2.32
N ARG A 70 -1.51 5.18 1.46
CA ARG A 70 -0.33 5.52 0.66
C ARG A 70 -0.60 6.65 -0.34
N ILE A 71 -1.77 6.64 -0.98
CA ILE A 71 -2.19 7.71 -1.89
C ILE A 71 -2.36 9.04 -1.14
N GLU A 72 -2.99 9.04 0.03
CA GLU A 72 -3.16 10.23 0.87
C GLU A 72 -1.80 10.79 1.31
N GLU A 73 -0.90 9.92 1.75
CA GLU A 73 0.45 10.31 2.14
C GLU A 73 1.26 10.88 0.97
N MET A 74 1.10 10.33 -0.24
CA MET A 74 1.73 10.87 -1.46
C MET A 74 1.18 12.27 -1.81
N GLN A 75 -0.10 12.52 -1.61
CA GLN A 75 -0.72 13.82 -1.89
C GLN A 75 -0.32 14.91 -0.89
N GLY A 76 -0.05 14.53 0.36
CA GLY A 76 0.36 15.45 1.43
C GLY A 76 1.83 15.88 1.34
N LYS A 77 2.65 15.18 0.57
CA LYS A 77 4.09 15.45 0.41
C LYS A 77 4.38 15.83 -1.03
N THR A 78 4.86 17.04 -1.23
CA THR A 78 5.32 17.49 -2.54
C THR A 78 6.51 16.63 -2.97
N LEU A 79 6.37 15.82 -4.03
CA LEU A 79 7.51 15.16 -4.71
C LEU A 79 8.53 16.18 -5.24
N VAL A 80 8.25 17.48 -5.08
CA VAL A 80 9.13 18.62 -5.39
C VAL A 80 10.47 18.54 -4.64
N GLU A 81 10.49 17.91 -3.49
CA GLU A 81 11.71 17.76 -2.68
C GLU A 81 12.63 16.64 -3.18
N GLY A 82 12.20 15.89 -4.21
CA GLY A 82 13.05 14.92 -4.91
C GLY A 82 13.04 13.49 -4.33
N MET A 83 13.75 12.61 -5.00
CA MET A 83 13.86 11.19 -4.68
C MET A 83 14.41 10.88 -3.26
N PRO A 84 15.33 11.68 -2.64
CA PRO A 84 15.75 11.39 -1.27
C PRO A 84 14.61 11.41 -0.28
N GLN A 85 13.74 12.40 -0.40
CA GLN A 85 12.59 12.55 0.48
C GLN A 85 11.57 11.44 0.24
N ALA A 86 11.41 11.01 -1.01
CA ALA A 86 10.56 9.87 -1.33
C ALA A 86 11.11 8.56 -0.74
N LEU A 87 12.42 8.32 -0.82
CA LEU A 87 13.07 7.15 -0.24
C LEU A 87 13.12 7.22 1.29
N ALA A 88 13.40 8.39 1.87
CA ALA A 88 13.33 8.61 3.31
C ALA A 88 11.90 8.40 3.83
N TRP A 89 10.90 8.94 3.14
CA TRP A 89 9.50 8.67 3.43
C TRP A 89 9.16 7.19 3.33
N ARG A 90 9.68 6.50 2.31
CA ARG A 90 9.48 5.06 2.15
C ARG A 90 9.96 4.26 3.37
N GLN A 91 11.06 4.68 4.01
CA GLN A 91 11.57 4.07 5.24
C GLN A 91 10.69 4.34 6.47
N THR A 92 9.82 5.35 6.42
CA THR A 92 8.86 5.67 7.50
C THR A 92 7.52 4.97 7.33
N LEU A 93 7.28 4.25 6.21
CA LEU A 93 6.06 3.49 6.00
C LEU A 93 5.94 2.37 7.04
N ASN A 94 4.72 2.02 7.35
CA ASN A 94 4.41 1.01 8.34
C ASN A 94 4.95 -0.36 7.91
N GLU A 95 5.93 -0.89 8.63
CA GLU A 95 6.52 -2.21 8.38
C GLU A 95 5.46 -3.33 8.40
N ASP A 96 4.39 -3.16 9.18
CA ASP A 96 3.28 -4.10 9.21
C ASP A 96 2.50 -4.13 7.89
N ASP A 97 2.31 -2.99 7.25
CA ASP A 97 1.66 -2.91 5.94
C ASP A 97 2.53 -3.54 4.86
N ASP A 98 3.84 -3.33 4.92
CA ASP A 98 4.76 -3.95 3.97
C ASP A 98 4.81 -5.48 4.12
N ALA A 99 4.86 -5.98 5.34
CA ALA A 99 4.83 -7.42 5.59
C ALA A 99 3.52 -8.05 5.09
N LEU A 100 2.38 -7.37 5.31
CA LEU A 100 1.09 -7.82 4.79
C LEU A 100 1.03 -7.78 3.26
N MET A 101 1.57 -6.75 2.61
CA MET A 101 1.64 -6.68 1.15
C MET A 101 2.50 -7.80 0.55
N LEU A 102 3.61 -8.18 1.20
CA LEU A 102 4.42 -9.32 0.79
C LEU A 102 3.65 -10.64 0.92
N GLU A 103 2.94 -10.84 2.00
CA GLU A 103 2.09 -12.03 2.22
C GLU A 103 0.96 -12.09 1.17
N MET A 104 0.33 -10.95 0.86
CA MET A 104 -0.67 -10.87 -0.21
C MET A 104 -0.08 -11.18 -1.59
N SER A 105 1.13 -10.72 -1.87
CA SER A 105 1.84 -11.04 -3.12
C SER A 105 2.13 -12.55 -3.22
N ALA A 106 2.51 -13.18 -2.11
CA ALA A 106 2.70 -14.63 -2.05
C ALA A 106 1.38 -15.38 -2.25
N GLU A 107 0.27 -14.92 -1.66
CA GLU A 107 -1.06 -15.51 -1.85
C GLU A 107 -1.54 -15.37 -3.30
N ALA A 108 -1.28 -14.26 -3.96
CA ALA A 108 -1.66 -13.98 -5.35
C ALA A 108 -1.11 -15.03 -6.34
N THR A 109 0.01 -15.70 -6.02
CA THR A 109 0.57 -16.75 -6.87
C THR A 109 -0.33 -17.99 -6.99
N ARG A 110 -1.25 -18.19 -6.04
CA ARG A 110 -2.16 -19.33 -5.96
C ARG A 110 -3.65 -18.97 -5.86
N ASN A 111 -3.96 -17.69 -5.63
CA ASN A 111 -5.32 -17.19 -5.53
C ASN A 111 -5.57 -16.10 -6.59
N PRO A 112 -6.23 -16.44 -7.72
CA PRO A 112 -6.48 -15.49 -8.81
C PRO A 112 -7.29 -14.26 -8.37
N GLN A 113 -8.15 -14.39 -7.36
CA GLN A 113 -8.94 -13.27 -6.85
C GLN A 113 -8.05 -12.26 -6.13
N VAL A 114 -7.13 -12.71 -5.29
CA VAL A 114 -6.14 -11.85 -4.63
C VAL A 114 -5.21 -11.22 -5.68
N ALA A 115 -4.80 -11.98 -6.70
CA ALA A 115 -4.01 -11.45 -7.80
C ALA A 115 -4.71 -10.28 -8.51
N ALA A 116 -5.99 -10.44 -8.83
CA ALA A 116 -6.78 -9.37 -9.46
C ALA A 116 -6.89 -8.12 -8.58
N MET A 117 -7.09 -8.29 -7.26
CA MET A 117 -7.13 -7.19 -6.30
C MET A 117 -5.81 -6.42 -6.26
N LEU A 118 -4.67 -7.12 -6.27
CA LEU A 118 -3.35 -6.46 -6.28
C LEU A 118 -3.10 -5.71 -7.58
N VAL A 119 -3.44 -6.29 -8.74
CA VAL A 119 -3.31 -5.62 -10.03
C VAL A 119 -4.13 -4.33 -10.07
N GLU A 120 -5.37 -4.35 -9.57
CA GLU A 120 -6.22 -3.16 -9.49
C GLU A 120 -5.62 -2.10 -8.53
N ALA A 121 -5.12 -2.55 -7.38
CA ALA A 121 -4.49 -1.67 -6.40
C ALA A 121 -3.23 -0.99 -6.96
N GLU A 122 -2.37 -1.75 -7.63
CA GLU A 122 -1.17 -1.22 -8.31
C GLU A 122 -1.52 -0.24 -9.42
N ALA A 123 -2.53 -0.56 -10.24
CA ALA A 123 -3.02 0.34 -11.29
C ALA A 123 -3.53 1.68 -10.71
N ARG A 124 -4.24 1.65 -9.58
CA ARG A 124 -4.69 2.87 -8.89
C ARG A 124 -3.51 3.70 -8.39
N MET A 125 -2.52 3.08 -7.76
CA MET A 125 -1.32 3.79 -7.29
C MET A 125 -0.56 4.40 -8.45
N PHE A 126 -0.35 3.65 -9.52
CA PHE A 126 0.34 4.12 -10.72
C PHE A 126 -0.37 5.31 -11.37
N ALA A 127 -1.68 5.23 -11.57
CA ALA A 127 -2.48 6.32 -12.14
C ALA A 127 -2.44 7.58 -11.26
N ASN A 128 -2.48 7.42 -9.93
CA ASN A 128 -2.37 8.53 -8.99
C ASN A 128 -0.99 9.19 -9.06
N ALA A 129 0.08 8.39 -9.08
CA ALA A 129 1.44 8.88 -9.22
C ALA A 129 1.66 9.64 -10.54
N CYS A 130 1.16 9.12 -11.67
CA CYS A 130 1.19 9.81 -12.96
C CYS A 130 0.47 11.16 -12.90
N THR A 131 -0.73 11.19 -12.33
CA THR A 131 -1.52 12.42 -12.17
C THR A 131 -0.78 13.45 -11.32
N HIS A 132 -0.15 13.00 -10.24
CA HIS A 132 0.60 13.87 -9.35
C HIS A 132 1.86 14.42 -10.02
N LEU A 133 2.64 13.56 -10.69
CA LEU A 133 3.85 13.98 -11.40
C LEU A 133 3.53 14.93 -12.56
N LYS A 134 2.44 14.67 -13.31
CA LYS A 134 1.99 15.56 -14.40
C LYS A 134 1.62 16.97 -13.91
N LYS A 135 1.03 17.09 -12.73
CA LYS A 135 0.74 18.40 -12.12
C LYS A 135 2.03 19.17 -11.80
N GLN A 136 3.09 18.48 -11.40
CA GLN A 136 4.38 19.11 -11.09
C GLN A 136 5.18 19.44 -12.34
N PHE A 137 5.11 18.60 -13.37
CA PHE A 137 5.84 18.72 -14.62
C PHE A 137 4.89 18.72 -15.83
N PRO A 138 4.07 19.77 -16.01
CA PRO A 138 3.05 19.82 -17.05
C PRO A 138 3.61 19.80 -18.46
N HIS A 139 4.89 20.17 -18.65
CA HIS A 139 5.58 20.21 -19.92
C HIS A 139 6.05 18.83 -20.42
N LEU A 140 6.20 17.84 -19.51
CA LEU A 140 6.60 16.49 -19.90
C LEU A 140 5.47 15.76 -20.62
N SER A 141 5.82 14.92 -21.60
CA SER A 141 4.85 14.06 -22.28
C SER A 141 4.26 13.02 -21.31
N ASP A 142 3.09 12.50 -21.62
CA ASP A 142 2.45 11.48 -20.77
C ASP A 142 3.25 10.19 -20.76
N GLU A 143 3.91 9.85 -21.88
CA GLU A 143 4.80 8.69 -21.96
C GLU A 143 6.02 8.85 -21.06
N HIS A 144 6.63 10.04 -21.05
CA HIS A 144 7.75 10.35 -20.17
C HIS A 144 7.34 10.26 -18.69
N ILE A 145 6.18 10.84 -18.34
CA ILE A 145 5.63 10.72 -16.98
C ILE A 145 5.46 9.26 -16.58
N ARG A 146 4.90 8.41 -17.45
CA ARG A 146 4.71 6.99 -17.18
C ARG A 146 6.04 6.27 -16.94
N CYS A 147 7.05 6.52 -17.77
CA CYS A 147 8.38 5.93 -17.60
C CYS A 147 9.03 6.37 -16.27
N CYS A 148 8.93 7.64 -15.90
CA CYS A 148 9.45 8.13 -14.63
C CYS A 148 8.77 7.46 -13.42
N VAL A 149 7.45 7.30 -13.47
CA VAL A 149 6.69 6.62 -12.42
C VAL A 149 7.08 5.14 -12.32
N GLU A 150 7.24 4.46 -13.45
CA GLU A 150 7.66 3.05 -13.49
C GLU A 150 9.04 2.84 -12.86
N ILE A 151 10.04 3.65 -13.26
CA ILE A 151 11.38 3.60 -12.68
C ILE A 151 11.32 3.85 -11.17
N THR A 152 10.53 4.84 -10.75
CA THR A 152 10.35 5.16 -9.32
C THR A 152 9.73 3.98 -8.57
N ALA A 153 8.71 3.33 -9.15
CA ALA A 153 8.04 2.18 -8.55
C ALA A 153 9.01 1.01 -8.34
N VAL A 154 9.86 0.70 -9.34
CA VAL A 154 10.89 -0.34 -9.23
C VAL A 154 11.90 -0.03 -8.11
N MET A 155 12.35 1.22 -8.00
CA MET A 155 13.27 1.63 -6.94
C MET A 155 12.62 1.51 -5.55
N MET A 156 11.35 1.93 -5.42
CA MET A 156 10.59 1.84 -4.17
C MET A 156 10.34 0.38 -3.75
N GLU A 157 10.08 -0.50 -4.72
CA GLU A 157 9.87 -1.92 -4.45
C GLU A 157 11.15 -2.58 -3.89
N THR A 158 12.31 -2.24 -4.45
CA THR A 158 13.60 -2.74 -3.96
C THR A 158 13.90 -2.26 -2.55
N ALA A 159 13.61 -0.99 -2.26
CA ALA A 159 13.76 -0.42 -0.91
C ALA A 159 12.81 -1.09 0.11
N ARG A 160 11.60 -1.48 -0.30
CA ARG A 160 10.62 -2.16 0.55
C ARG A 160 11.09 -3.51 1.07
N LYS A 161 11.84 -4.25 0.28
CA LYS A 161 12.28 -5.61 0.65
C LYS A 161 13.36 -5.64 1.75
N GLY A 162 13.74 -4.49 2.28
CA GLY A 162 14.74 -4.39 3.35
C GLY A 162 16.13 -4.91 2.97
N MET A 163 16.31 -5.30 1.71
CA MET A 163 17.55 -5.86 1.18
C MET A 163 18.61 -4.78 0.97
N TRP A 164 18.21 -3.52 1.02
CA TRP A 164 19.10 -2.41 0.78
C TRP A 164 18.85 -1.30 1.81
N LYS A 165 19.80 -1.11 2.69
CA LYS A 165 19.87 0.05 3.60
C LYS A 165 20.91 1.00 3.04
N ALA A 166 20.45 1.97 2.27
CA ALA A 166 21.33 3.02 1.79
C ALA A 166 21.75 3.95 2.93
N SER A 167 23.00 4.38 2.94
CA SER A 167 23.42 5.50 3.78
C SER A 167 22.78 6.81 3.30
N ASP A 168 22.72 7.83 4.16
CA ASP A 168 22.20 9.16 3.78
C ASP A 168 22.94 9.74 2.56
N GLU A 169 24.24 9.49 2.43
CA GLU A 169 25.05 9.88 1.29
C GLU A 169 24.61 9.17 -0.01
N GLN A 170 24.37 7.86 0.06
CA GLN A 170 23.85 7.08 -1.08
C GLN A 170 22.45 7.50 -1.48
N LEU A 171 21.59 7.82 -0.50
CA LEU A 171 20.25 8.35 -0.76
C LEU A 171 20.34 9.72 -1.47
N GLY A 172 21.26 10.59 -1.02
CA GLY A 172 21.50 11.89 -1.65
C GLY A 172 21.98 11.76 -3.11
N GLU A 173 22.88 10.83 -3.41
CA GLU A 173 23.38 10.61 -4.76
C GLU A 173 22.32 10.00 -5.69
N LEU A 174 21.54 9.05 -5.21
CA LEU A 174 20.41 8.50 -5.96
C LEU A 174 19.38 9.55 -6.34
N ALA A 175 19.12 10.45 -5.43
CA ALA A 175 18.24 11.57 -5.68
C ALA A 175 18.73 12.50 -6.77
N ARG A 176 20.01 12.80 -6.71
CA ARG A 176 20.65 13.61 -7.74
C ARG A 176 20.55 12.94 -9.10
N LEU A 177 20.92 11.67 -9.18
CA LEU A 177 20.85 10.88 -10.41
C LEU A 177 19.41 10.78 -10.95
N HIS A 178 18.42 10.58 -10.09
CA HIS A 178 17.03 10.58 -10.51
C HIS A 178 16.56 11.95 -11.03
N THR A 179 16.98 13.03 -10.35
CA THR A 179 16.64 14.39 -10.76
C THR A 179 17.28 14.72 -12.12
N ASP A 180 18.52 14.30 -12.34
CA ASP A 180 19.21 14.48 -13.60
C ASP A 180 18.54 13.65 -14.71
N LEU A 181 18.17 12.40 -14.43
CA LEU A 181 17.40 11.54 -15.35
C LEU A 181 16.09 12.20 -15.79
N VAL A 182 15.33 12.75 -14.84
CA VAL A 182 14.05 13.43 -15.14
C VAL A 182 14.27 14.71 -15.98
N LYS A 183 15.41 15.41 -15.80
CA LYS A 183 15.74 16.63 -16.55
C LYS A 183 16.31 16.35 -17.93
N GLU A 184 17.12 15.30 -18.12
CA GLU A 184 17.75 14.98 -19.41
C GLU A 184 16.72 14.50 -20.45
N PHE A 185 15.60 13.97 -20.01
CA PHE A 185 14.54 13.51 -20.90
C PHE A 185 13.39 14.54 -21.08
N GLY A 186 13.47 15.72 -20.49
CA GLY A 186 12.55 16.85 -20.65
C GLY A 186 13.18 17.97 -21.43
#